data_b695db33ad5d9b4bfa4bb7bfb2a634a0
#
_entry.id   b695db33ad5d9b4bfa4bb7bfb2a634a0
#
_cell.length_a   1.000
_cell.length_b   1.000
_cell.length_c   1.000
_cell.angle_alpha   90.00
_cell.angle_beta   90.00
_cell.angle_gamma   90.00
#
_symmetry.space_group_name_H-M   'P 1'
#
loop_
_entity.id
_entity.type
_entity.pdbx_description
1 polymer ?
#
loop_
_entity_poly.entity_id
_entity_poly.type
_entity_poly.pdbx_seq_one_letter_code
_entity_poly.pdbx_strand_id
1 'polypeptide(L)'
;EPAMIVTATLGTNPVMVYAGQELGEKGMDAEGFSGMDGRTTIFDYWGVKSIQAWANNGKFDGARMDEEQRTLRQFYRQLLRVARTEKAITQGEMYDLEYAQGEGFNRHEHYAYIRKYKKEILLVVLNFDDRQCDISVRIPQEAFAHLQQPEYAMVEAVDLLTNTKYTFP
;
A
#
# COMPACT_ATOMS: atom_id res chain seq x y z
N GLU A 1 6.70 1.40 1.42
CA GLU A 1 5.36 0.82 1.54
C GLU A 1 4.24 1.77 1.08
N PRO A 2 4.15 3.05 1.50
CA PRO A 2 3.02 3.92 1.16
C PRO A 2 2.80 4.10 -0.35
N ALA A 3 3.86 4.27 -1.14
CA ALA A 3 3.74 4.39 -2.59
C ALA A 3 3.06 3.17 -3.23
N MET A 4 3.33 1.96 -2.72
CA MET A 4 2.69 0.76 -3.23
C MET A 4 1.22 0.66 -2.81
N ILE A 5 0.85 1.19 -1.63
CA ILE A 5 -0.56 1.29 -1.23
C ILE A 5 -1.31 2.19 -2.22
N VAL A 6 -0.78 3.38 -2.56
CA VAL A 6 -1.36 4.24 -3.60
C VAL A 6 -1.52 3.48 -4.91
N THR A 7 -0.44 2.85 -5.39
CA THR A 7 -0.47 2.09 -6.65
C THR A 7 -1.56 1.02 -6.66
N ALA A 8 -1.76 0.33 -5.55
CA ALA A 8 -2.68 -0.80 -5.45
C ALA A 8 -4.13 -0.41 -5.18
N THR A 9 -4.40 0.80 -4.65
CA THR A 9 -5.74 1.13 -4.13
C THR A 9 -6.35 2.42 -4.67
N LEU A 10 -5.56 3.30 -5.32
CA LEU A 10 -6.07 4.57 -5.83
C LEU A 10 -7.07 4.41 -6.99
N GLY A 11 -6.81 3.47 -7.89
CA GLY A 11 -7.62 3.21 -9.07
C GLY A 11 -8.19 1.79 -9.12
N THR A 12 -8.83 1.46 -10.23
CA THR A 12 -9.37 0.12 -10.53
C THR A 12 -8.48 -0.66 -11.53
N ASN A 13 -7.34 -0.09 -11.89
CA ASN A 13 -6.44 -0.66 -12.88
C ASN A 13 -5.69 -1.88 -12.31
N PRO A 14 -5.24 -2.80 -13.18
CA PRO A 14 -4.36 -3.88 -12.75
C PRO A 14 -3.08 -3.37 -12.10
N VAL A 15 -2.65 -4.04 -11.04
CA VAL A 15 -1.41 -3.75 -10.32
C VAL A 15 -0.32 -4.69 -10.80
N MET A 16 0.81 -4.12 -11.19
CA MET A 16 2.01 -4.88 -11.54
C MET A 16 3.04 -4.75 -10.42
N VAL A 17 3.57 -5.87 -9.96
CA VAL A 17 4.73 -5.93 -9.08
C VAL A 17 5.93 -6.30 -9.92
N TYR A 18 6.96 -5.45 -9.91
CA TYR A 18 8.18 -5.71 -10.65
C TYR A 18 9.02 -6.79 -9.95
N ALA A 19 9.82 -7.53 -10.73
CA ALA A 19 10.62 -8.66 -10.23
C ALA A 19 11.52 -8.26 -9.04
N GLY A 20 11.29 -8.89 -7.89
CA GLY A 20 12.05 -8.64 -6.66
C GLY A 20 11.56 -7.44 -5.83
N GLN A 21 10.60 -6.65 -6.31
CA GLN A 21 10.09 -5.48 -5.59
C GLN A 21 9.53 -5.87 -4.21
N GLU A 22 8.80 -6.98 -4.13
CA GLU A 22 8.24 -7.52 -2.91
C GLU A 22 9.28 -8.15 -1.97
N LEU A 23 10.52 -8.26 -2.43
CA LEU A 23 11.68 -8.77 -1.68
C LEU A 23 12.65 -7.65 -1.31
N GLY A 24 12.34 -6.40 -1.63
CA GLY A 24 13.19 -5.24 -1.36
C GLY A 24 14.41 -5.14 -2.28
N GLU A 25 14.33 -5.69 -3.49
CA GLU A 25 15.41 -5.58 -4.48
C GLU A 25 15.66 -4.13 -4.85
N LYS A 26 16.90 -3.70 -4.73
CA LYS A 26 17.32 -2.31 -4.94
C LYS A 26 17.84 -2.03 -6.35
N GLY A 27 18.19 -3.07 -7.11
CA GLY A 27 18.84 -2.93 -8.40
C GLY A 27 20.22 -2.27 -8.34
N MET A 28 20.91 -2.44 -7.19
CA MET A 28 22.19 -1.77 -6.92
C MET A 28 23.39 -2.70 -6.98
N ASP A 29 23.18 -3.98 -7.21
CA ASP A 29 24.24 -4.94 -7.50
C ASP A 29 24.59 -4.91 -9.00
N ALA A 30 25.70 -5.51 -9.40
CA ALA A 30 26.10 -5.61 -10.80
C ALA A 30 25.25 -6.67 -11.52
N GLU A 31 24.03 -6.34 -11.83
CA GLU A 31 23.01 -7.18 -12.43
C GLU A 31 22.67 -6.73 -13.84
N GLY A 32 22.75 -7.64 -14.79
CA GLY A 32 22.38 -7.36 -16.17
C GLY A 32 23.13 -6.16 -16.78
N PHE A 33 22.39 -5.26 -17.43
CA PHE A 33 22.96 -4.15 -18.17
C PHE A 33 23.26 -2.90 -17.36
N SER A 34 22.64 -2.74 -16.20
CA SER A 34 22.58 -1.46 -15.52
C SER A 34 23.64 -1.29 -14.43
N GLY A 35 24.09 -2.37 -13.82
CA GLY A 35 24.99 -2.27 -12.68
C GLY A 35 24.30 -1.61 -11.47
N MET A 36 24.95 -0.61 -10.89
CA MET A 36 24.52 0.03 -9.62
C MET A 36 23.66 1.28 -9.86
N ASP A 37 22.65 1.22 -10.68
CA ASP A 37 21.83 2.39 -11.05
C ASP A 37 20.36 2.31 -10.60
N GLY A 38 20.00 1.35 -9.76
CA GLY A 38 18.64 1.17 -9.24
C GLY A 38 17.69 0.45 -10.19
N ARG A 39 18.19 -0.18 -11.23
CA ARG A 39 17.38 -0.95 -12.19
C ARG A 39 17.71 -2.43 -12.12
N THR A 40 16.72 -3.25 -11.76
CA THR A 40 16.83 -4.70 -11.74
C THR A 40 16.68 -5.24 -13.16
N THR A 41 17.55 -6.19 -13.55
CA THR A 41 17.45 -6.86 -14.84
C THR A 41 16.28 -7.85 -14.90
N ILE A 42 15.65 -7.95 -16.07
CA ILE A 42 14.66 -8.98 -16.37
C ILE A 42 15.28 -10.16 -17.15
N PHE A 43 16.54 -10.04 -17.57
CA PHE A 43 17.19 -11.04 -18.42
C PHE A 43 17.92 -12.11 -17.63
N ASP A 44 18.52 -11.75 -16.50
CA ASP A 44 19.24 -12.65 -15.62
C ASP A 44 18.73 -12.56 -14.16
N TYR A 45 17.40 -12.56 -14.01
CA TYR A 45 16.71 -12.52 -12.72
C TYR A 45 17.19 -13.59 -11.74
N TRP A 46 17.73 -14.70 -12.23
CA TRP A 46 18.33 -15.74 -11.40
C TRP A 46 19.64 -15.30 -10.72
N GLY A 47 20.28 -14.25 -11.20
CA GLY A 47 21.45 -13.62 -10.57
C GLY A 47 21.10 -12.72 -9.38
N VAL A 48 19.83 -12.30 -9.28
CA VAL A 48 19.34 -11.37 -8.26
C VAL A 48 19.34 -12.04 -6.89
N LYS A 49 20.10 -11.50 -5.94
CA LYS A 49 20.32 -12.12 -4.61
C LYS A 49 19.04 -12.27 -3.81
N SER A 50 18.16 -11.29 -3.83
CA SER A 50 16.87 -11.34 -3.14
C SER A 50 15.98 -12.46 -3.67
N ILE A 51 15.93 -12.64 -4.99
CA ILE A 51 15.20 -13.75 -5.65
C ILE A 51 15.83 -15.10 -5.31
N GLN A 52 17.16 -15.20 -5.32
CA GLN A 52 17.86 -16.42 -4.92
C GLN A 52 17.57 -16.81 -3.46
N ALA A 53 17.51 -15.80 -2.55
CA ALA A 53 17.17 -16.04 -1.14
C ALA A 53 15.75 -16.58 -0.99
N TRP A 54 14.80 -16.03 -1.72
CA TRP A 54 13.43 -16.54 -1.76
C TRP A 54 13.32 -17.91 -2.40
N ALA A 55 13.98 -18.11 -3.55
CA ALA A 55 13.94 -19.39 -4.29
C ALA A 55 14.60 -20.55 -3.55
N ASN A 56 15.57 -20.29 -2.69
CA ASN A 56 16.24 -21.25 -1.84
C ASN A 56 16.61 -22.58 -2.56
N ASN A 57 17.37 -22.46 -3.64
CA ASN A 57 17.76 -23.61 -4.48
C ASN A 57 16.56 -24.41 -5.03
N GLY A 58 15.51 -23.74 -5.46
CA GLY A 58 14.33 -24.36 -6.08
C GLY A 58 13.28 -24.89 -5.09
N LYS A 59 13.43 -24.66 -3.78
CA LYS A 59 12.41 -25.01 -2.78
C LYS A 59 11.27 -23.99 -2.71
N PHE A 60 11.52 -22.75 -3.08
CA PHE A 60 10.54 -21.63 -3.10
C PHE A 60 9.87 -21.40 -1.74
N ASP A 61 10.58 -21.64 -0.65
CA ASP A 61 10.09 -21.54 0.73
C ASP A 61 10.56 -20.26 1.45
N GLY A 62 11.42 -19.47 0.82
CA GLY A 62 11.96 -18.24 1.39
C GLY A 62 12.89 -18.43 2.59
N ALA A 63 13.42 -19.63 2.81
CA ALA A 63 14.17 -19.93 4.02
C ALA A 63 15.48 -19.12 4.15
N ARG A 64 15.99 -18.56 3.06
CA ARG A 64 17.21 -17.73 3.05
C ARG A 64 16.94 -16.23 3.10
N MET A 65 15.67 -15.82 3.09
CA MET A 65 15.32 -14.42 3.25
C MET A 65 15.67 -13.94 4.67
N ASP A 66 16.12 -12.70 4.78
CA ASP A 66 16.24 -12.01 6.06
C ASP A 66 14.87 -11.54 6.59
N GLU A 67 14.85 -10.92 7.76
CA GLU A 67 13.62 -10.49 8.42
C GLU A 67 12.93 -9.33 7.68
N GLU A 68 13.72 -8.38 7.15
CA GLU A 68 13.19 -7.24 6.37
C GLU A 68 12.49 -7.73 5.11
N GLN A 69 13.11 -8.67 4.38
CA GLN A 69 12.54 -9.28 3.18
C GLN A 69 11.24 -10.04 3.49
N ARG A 70 11.20 -10.78 4.60
CA ARG A 70 9.99 -11.50 5.02
C ARG A 70 8.87 -10.53 5.37
N THR A 71 9.17 -9.49 6.13
CA THR A 71 8.21 -8.47 6.55
C THR A 71 7.65 -7.73 5.34
N LEU A 72 8.52 -7.28 4.43
CA LEU A 72 8.10 -6.60 3.22
C LEU A 72 7.23 -7.50 2.33
N ARG A 73 7.63 -8.75 2.14
CA ARG A 73 6.86 -9.71 1.35
C ARG A 73 5.50 -10.03 1.97
N GLN A 74 5.42 -10.09 3.29
CA GLN A 74 4.16 -10.27 3.99
C GLN A 74 3.23 -9.06 3.80
N PHE A 75 3.77 -7.85 3.87
CA PHE A 75 3.05 -6.62 3.55
C PHE A 75 2.48 -6.66 2.12
N TYR A 76 3.31 -6.96 1.11
CA TYR A 76 2.86 -7.08 -0.28
C TYR A 76 1.74 -8.11 -0.43
N ARG A 77 1.91 -9.28 0.20
CA ARG A 77 0.88 -10.34 0.17
C ARG A 77 -0.45 -9.85 0.71
N GLN A 78 -0.44 -9.14 1.84
CA GLN A 78 -1.66 -8.62 2.46
C GLN A 78 -2.26 -7.51 1.60
N LEU A 79 -1.46 -6.54 1.16
CA LEU A 79 -1.89 -5.44 0.31
C LEU A 79 -2.53 -5.94 -1.00
N LEU A 80 -1.87 -6.85 -1.71
CA LEU A 80 -2.41 -7.40 -2.96
C LEU A 80 -3.67 -8.23 -2.74
N ARG A 81 -3.80 -8.88 -1.59
CA ARG A 81 -5.04 -9.55 -1.20
C ARG A 81 -6.16 -8.52 -1.03
N VAL A 82 -5.96 -7.47 -0.24
CA VAL A 82 -6.90 -6.37 -0.06
C VAL A 82 -7.28 -5.77 -1.42
N ALA A 83 -6.29 -5.36 -2.22
CA ALA A 83 -6.52 -4.77 -3.53
C ALA A 83 -7.37 -5.65 -4.47
N ARG A 84 -7.28 -6.97 -4.33
CA ARG A 84 -8.05 -7.91 -5.15
C ARG A 84 -9.45 -8.21 -4.59
N THR A 85 -9.61 -8.22 -3.27
CA THR A 85 -10.87 -8.69 -2.64
C THR A 85 -11.85 -7.57 -2.36
N GLU A 86 -11.36 -6.36 -2.04
CA GLU A 86 -12.23 -5.24 -1.68
C GLU A 86 -12.88 -4.63 -2.93
N LYS A 87 -14.21 -4.62 -2.94
CA LYS A 87 -14.97 -4.08 -4.07
C LYS A 87 -14.85 -2.57 -4.18
N ALA A 88 -14.65 -1.89 -3.07
CA ALA A 88 -14.37 -0.46 -3.05
C ALA A 88 -13.12 -0.13 -3.88
N ILE A 89 -12.13 -1.02 -3.94
CA ILE A 89 -10.94 -0.87 -4.78
C ILE A 89 -11.22 -1.31 -6.22
N THR A 90 -11.74 -2.54 -6.40
CA THR A 90 -11.84 -3.16 -7.72
C THR A 90 -12.96 -2.60 -8.61
N GLN A 91 -14.00 -2.02 -8.02
CA GLN A 91 -15.21 -1.56 -8.70
C GLN A 91 -15.71 -0.20 -8.21
N GLY A 92 -15.08 0.36 -7.18
CA GLY A 92 -15.53 1.56 -6.51
C GLY A 92 -15.00 2.84 -7.15
N GLU A 93 -15.51 3.94 -6.66
CA GLU A 93 -15.03 5.29 -6.94
C GLU A 93 -14.04 5.78 -5.89
N MET A 94 -13.21 6.75 -6.26
CA MET A 94 -12.27 7.41 -5.36
C MET A 94 -12.77 8.82 -5.06
N TYR A 95 -12.67 9.21 -3.79
CA TYR A 95 -12.92 10.57 -3.34
C TYR A 95 -11.66 11.11 -2.65
N ASP A 96 -11.10 12.14 -3.22
CA ASP A 96 -9.89 12.79 -2.70
C ASP A 96 -10.23 13.63 -1.47
N LEU A 97 -9.44 13.49 -0.41
CA LEU A 97 -9.58 14.28 0.81
C LEU A 97 -8.53 15.38 0.95
N GLU A 98 -7.56 15.46 0.03
CA GLU A 98 -6.41 16.38 0.10
C GLU A 98 -6.84 17.84 0.25
N TYR A 99 -7.85 18.28 -0.50
CA TYR A 99 -8.33 19.65 -0.49
C TYR A 99 -8.90 20.13 0.85
N ALA A 100 -9.42 19.19 1.67
CA ALA A 100 -10.11 19.48 2.91
C ALA A 100 -9.19 19.50 4.14
N GLN A 101 -7.91 19.09 3.96
CA GLN A 101 -6.99 18.92 5.08
C GLN A 101 -6.48 20.26 5.63
N GLY A 102 -6.24 20.30 6.94
CA GLY A 102 -5.79 21.45 7.69
C GLY A 102 -4.69 21.12 8.69
N GLU A 103 -4.77 21.72 9.87
CA GLU A 103 -3.82 21.48 10.95
C GLU A 103 -3.76 19.99 11.33
N GLY A 104 -2.55 19.48 11.58
CA GLY A 104 -2.30 18.07 11.89
C GLY A 104 -2.21 17.14 10.66
N PHE A 105 -2.22 17.73 9.44
CA PHE A 105 -2.00 17.00 8.19
C PHE A 105 -0.96 17.71 7.32
N ASN A 106 0.23 17.11 7.19
CA ASN A 106 1.29 17.65 6.34
C ASN A 106 1.12 17.16 4.89
N ARG A 107 0.64 18.01 3.99
CA ARG A 107 0.39 17.66 2.57
C ARG A 107 1.62 17.26 1.76
N HIS A 108 2.82 17.51 2.28
CA HIS A 108 4.07 17.08 1.63
C HIS A 108 4.45 15.64 1.99
N GLU A 109 3.92 15.12 3.09
CA GLU A 109 4.26 13.83 3.66
C GLU A 109 3.06 12.90 3.82
N HIS A 110 1.84 13.46 3.91
CA HIS A 110 0.62 12.68 4.11
C HIS A 110 -0.26 12.71 2.88
N TYR A 111 -0.99 11.64 2.66
CA TYR A 111 -2.05 11.57 1.65
C TYR A 111 -3.24 10.80 2.19
N ALA A 112 -4.44 11.28 1.94
CA ALA A 112 -5.67 10.61 2.36
C ALA A 112 -6.75 10.66 1.29
N TYR A 113 -7.44 9.55 1.11
CA TYR A 113 -8.58 9.43 0.20
C TYR A 113 -9.54 8.32 0.63
N ILE A 114 -10.72 8.33 0.07
CA ILE A 114 -11.75 7.30 0.30
C ILE A 114 -11.94 6.50 -0.98
N ARG A 115 -12.12 5.18 -0.83
CA ARG A 115 -12.64 4.29 -1.85
C ARG A 115 -14.03 3.83 -1.43
N LYS A 116 -15.00 3.83 -2.35
CA LYS A 116 -16.37 3.43 -2.04
C LYS A 116 -16.98 2.57 -3.13
N TYR A 117 -17.63 1.50 -2.71
CA TYR A 117 -18.51 0.70 -3.54
C TYR A 117 -19.76 0.33 -2.74
N LYS A 118 -20.93 0.88 -3.09
CA LYS A 118 -22.19 0.69 -2.35
C LYS A 118 -22.05 1.05 -0.87
N LYS A 119 -22.13 0.06 0.02
CA LYS A 119 -21.98 0.24 1.49
C LYS A 119 -20.55 0.04 1.99
N GLU A 120 -19.65 -0.45 1.14
CA GLU A 120 -18.25 -0.65 1.48
C GLU A 120 -17.49 0.65 1.32
N ILE A 121 -16.87 1.11 2.39
CA ILE A 121 -16.08 2.34 2.45
C ILE A 121 -14.73 2.00 3.01
N LEU A 122 -13.68 2.40 2.33
CA LEU A 122 -12.29 2.30 2.77
C LEU A 122 -11.71 3.70 2.87
N LEU A 123 -11.24 4.07 4.05
CA LEU A 123 -10.39 5.24 4.24
C LEU A 123 -8.93 4.80 4.11
N VAL A 124 -8.20 5.42 3.22
CA VAL A 124 -6.77 5.22 3.03
C VAL A 124 -6.04 6.44 3.55
N VAL A 125 -5.14 6.23 4.51
CA VAL A 125 -4.30 7.28 5.10
C VAL A 125 -2.85 6.84 5.00
N LEU A 126 -2.00 7.70 4.48
CA LEU A 126 -0.61 7.39 4.15
C LEU A 126 0.33 8.42 4.76
N ASN A 127 1.42 7.92 5.31
CA ASN A 127 2.58 8.72 5.72
C ASN A 127 3.78 8.33 4.84
N PHE A 128 4.34 9.30 4.12
CA PHE A 128 5.53 9.13 3.29
C PHE A 128 6.82 9.53 4.02
N ASP A 129 6.71 10.06 5.25
CA ASP A 129 7.87 10.27 6.14
C ASP A 129 8.30 8.93 6.76
N ASP A 130 9.52 8.84 7.19
CA ASP A 130 10.11 7.71 7.91
C ASP A 130 9.81 7.72 9.42
N ARG A 131 9.26 8.85 9.93
CA ARG A 131 8.89 9.03 11.33
C ARG A 131 7.44 8.66 11.60
N GLN A 132 7.20 8.01 12.71
CA GLN A 132 5.85 7.80 13.23
C GLN A 132 5.29 9.13 13.73
N CYS A 133 4.05 9.43 13.33
CA CYS A 133 3.34 10.64 13.76
C CYS A 133 1.84 10.38 13.88
N ASP A 134 1.17 11.26 14.63
CA ASP A 134 -0.28 11.33 14.65
C ASP A 134 -0.76 12.17 13.48
N ILE A 135 -1.76 11.66 12.75
CA ILE A 135 -2.32 12.32 11.58
C ILE A 135 -3.80 12.61 11.84
N SER A 136 -4.18 13.89 11.75
CA SER A 136 -5.58 14.32 11.81
C SER A 136 -6.16 14.37 10.40
N VAL A 137 -7.06 13.45 10.06
CA VAL A 137 -7.72 13.42 8.75
C VAL A 137 -9.12 14.01 8.86
N ARG A 138 -9.36 15.10 8.13
CA ARG A 138 -10.68 15.72 8.04
C ARG A 138 -11.46 15.11 6.88
N ILE A 139 -12.66 14.61 7.20
CA ILE A 139 -13.66 14.19 6.21
C ILE A 139 -14.73 15.29 6.15
N PRO A 140 -14.80 16.09 5.08
CA PRO A 140 -15.72 17.21 5.00
C PRO A 140 -17.16 16.75 4.77
N GLN A 141 -18.12 17.60 5.10
CA GLN A 141 -19.56 17.29 4.98
C GLN A 141 -19.96 16.91 3.56
N GLU A 142 -19.33 17.53 2.55
CA GLU A 142 -19.56 17.21 1.15
C GLU A 142 -19.17 15.75 0.79
N ALA A 143 -18.17 15.21 1.48
CA ALA A 143 -17.79 13.81 1.29
C ALA A 143 -18.91 12.87 1.74
N PHE A 144 -19.54 13.11 2.89
CA PHE A 144 -20.68 12.31 3.36
C PHE A 144 -21.85 12.36 2.38
N ALA A 145 -22.16 13.54 1.83
CA ALA A 145 -23.19 13.71 0.83
C ALA A 145 -22.85 12.94 -0.46
N HIS A 146 -21.63 13.08 -0.98
CA HIS A 146 -21.16 12.36 -2.16
C HIS A 146 -21.17 10.84 -1.95
N LEU A 147 -20.70 10.39 -0.79
CA LEU A 147 -20.69 8.98 -0.43
C LEU A 147 -22.07 8.41 -0.06
N GLN A 148 -23.11 9.24 0.00
CA GLN A 148 -24.47 8.88 0.41
C GLN A 148 -24.46 8.17 1.80
N GLN A 149 -23.66 8.71 2.72
CA GLN A 149 -23.55 8.21 4.08
C GLN A 149 -24.02 9.29 5.06
N PRO A 150 -24.74 8.92 6.12
CA PRO A 150 -25.02 9.86 7.20
C PRO A 150 -23.75 10.18 7.97
N GLU A 151 -23.72 11.34 8.62
CA GLU A 151 -22.74 11.62 9.65
C GLU A 151 -22.98 10.70 10.85
N TYR A 152 -21.95 10.06 11.33
CA TYR A 152 -22.01 9.19 12.50
C TYR A 152 -21.32 9.88 13.67
N ALA A 153 -21.90 9.71 14.87
CA ALA A 153 -21.26 10.14 16.11
C ALA A 153 -20.03 9.28 16.46
N MET A 154 -20.02 8.03 16.04
CA MET A 154 -18.93 7.08 16.26
C MET A 154 -18.83 6.14 15.04
N VAL A 155 -17.63 5.88 14.59
CA VAL A 155 -17.35 4.95 13.49
C VAL A 155 -16.42 3.84 13.97
N GLU A 156 -16.82 2.60 13.76
CA GLU A 156 -15.94 1.45 13.93
C GLU A 156 -15.26 1.11 12.59
N ALA A 157 -13.96 0.91 12.63
CA ALA A 157 -13.17 0.54 11.47
C ALA A 157 -12.20 -0.61 11.79
N VAL A 158 -11.80 -1.33 10.76
CA VAL A 158 -10.77 -2.37 10.84
C VAL A 158 -9.68 -2.03 9.84
N ASP A 159 -8.45 -1.94 10.32
CA ASP A 159 -7.27 -1.85 9.44
C ASP A 159 -7.10 -3.18 8.69
N LEU A 160 -7.25 -3.16 7.40
CA LEU A 160 -7.20 -4.36 6.55
C LEU A 160 -5.78 -4.93 6.38
N LEU A 161 -4.75 -4.17 6.73
CA LEU A 161 -3.36 -4.63 6.67
C LEU A 161 -2.93 -5.32 7.98
N THR A 162 -3.44 -4.85 9.13
CA THR A 162 -3.03 -5.35 10.45
C THR A 162 -4.13 -6.13 11.20
N ASN A 163 -5.39 -6.04 10.74
CA ASN A 163 -6.61 -6.51 11.43
C ASN A 163 -6.87 -5.82 12.79
N THR A 164 -6.28 -4.65 13.01
CA THR A 164 -6.50 -3.85 14.22
C THR A 164 -7.85 -3.13 14.12
N LYS A 165 -8.61 -3.13 15.21
CA LYS A 165 -9.90 -2.42 15.30
C LYS A 165 -9.69 -1.04 15.88
N TYR A 166 -10.36 -0.06 15.31
CA TYR A 166 -10.37 1.33 15.73
C TYR A 166 -11.79 1.83 15.90
N THR A 167 -11.95 2.82 16.78
CA THR A 167 -13.19 3.57 16.96
C THR A 167 -12.85 5.04 16.88
N PHE A 168 -13.54 5.76 16.01
CA PHE A 168 -13.34 7.20 15.78
C PHE A 168 -14.61 7.96 16.15
N PRO A 169 -14.47 9.20 16.69
CA PRO A 169 -15.59 10.11 16.91
C PRO A 169 -16.17 10.66 15.63
#